data_6028eb7639ba620bc1eeec397c5884bd
#
_entry.id   6028eb7639ba620bc1eeec397c5884bd
#
_cell.length_a   1.000
_cell.length_b   1.000
_cell.length_c   1.000
_cell.angle_alpha   90.00
_cell.angle_beta   90.00
_cell.angle_gamma   90.00
#
_symmetry.space_group_name_H-M   'P 1'
#
loop_
_entity.id
_entity.type
_entity.pdbx_description
1 polymer ?
#
loop_
_entity_poly.entity_id
_entity_poly.type
_entity_poly.pdbx_seq_one_letter_code
_entity_poly.pdbx_strand_id
1 'polypeptide(L)'
;MRPPKDFFRPLAIGAPEPLAEIPFRPSRVVHFLPAFNPKMVAKVPSIAPTVDVLLANLEDAVPAAEKENARAGLVEIATSWDHTDTQLWTRVNSLDSPWGLDDLVAAVTEAGAALDVIMVPKVEGPEDIHYVDRLLAQLEAKAGLRRPILVHAILETARGVANVEEICAASPRMQGLSLGPADLAANRRMKTTRVGGGHPGYLVRQDPDADDPDAPRPTYQQDLWHYTIARMVDACVTYGVLPYYGPFGDIADTTACEDQFRNAYLLGCVGAWSLHPSQVEIAKRVFSPPPDDVAHAQRVIEAMGDGTGAVLLDGKMEDDASVKQCKVVVELARQLAAR
;
A
#
# COMPACT_ATOMS: atom_id res chain seq x y z
N MET A 1 -15.20 16.13 19.64
CA MET A 1 -15.47 17.43 18.98
C MET A 1 -14.14 17.95 18.46
N ARG A 2 -13.95 18.09 17.13
CA ARG A 2 -12.71 18.69 16.59
C ARG A 2 -12.69 20.17 17.02
N PRO A 3 -11.55 20.68 17.49
CA PRO A 3 -11.46 22.12 17.79
C PRO A 3 -11.72 22.94 16.51
N PRO A 4 -12.19 24.18 16.61
CA PRO A 4 -12.33 25.08 15.47
C PRO A 4 -11.06 25.17 14.65
N LYS A 5 -11.18 25.41 13.34
CA LYS A 5 -10.03 25.49 12.41
C LYS A 5 -8.90 26.42 12.90
N ASP A 6 -9.24 27.46 13.64
CA ASP A 6 -8.29 28.43 14.21
C ASP A 6 -7.34 27.81 15.27
N PHE A 7 -7.65 26.61 15.77
CA PHE A 7 -6.81 25.84 16.68
C PHE A 7 -6.01 24.71 15.99
N PHE A 8 -6.22 24.49 14.69
CA PHE A 8 -5.40 23.59 13.88
C PHE A 8 -4.06 24.26 13.59
N ARG A 9 -3.15 24.10 14.51
CA ARG A 9 -1.74 24.45 14.28
C ARG A 9 -0.98 23.19 13.94
N PRO A 10 0.12 23.29 13.16
CA PRO A 10 1.08 22.21 13.05
C PRO A 10 1.44 21.70 14.43
N LEU A 11 1.67 20.39 14.57
CA LEU A 11 1.99 19.79 15.86
C LEU A 11 3.30 20.30 16.47
N ALA A 12 4.12 21.01 15.68
CA ALA A 12 5.28 21.74 16.14
C ALA A 12 5.35 23.13 15.45
N ILE A 13 5.88 24.13 16.16
CA ILE A 13 6.10 25.46 15.58
C ILE A 13 7.12 25.34 14.44
N GLY A 14 6.75 25.83 13.27
CA GLY A 14 7.58 25.77 12.06
C GLY A 14 7.45 24.47 11.23
N ALA A 15 6.66 23.51 11.69
CA ALA A 15 6.31 22.36 10.86
C ALA A 15 5.37 22.77 9.72
N PRO A 16 5.40 22.06 8.57
CA PRO A 16 4.46 22.31 7.48
C PRO A 16 3.02 22.06 7.90
N GLU A 17 2.10 22.76 7.23
CA GLU A 17 0.67 22.57 7.46
C GLU A 17 0.22 21.16 7.04
N PRO A 18 -0.68 20.52 7.79
CA PRO A 18 -1.27 19.25 7.39
C PRO A 18 -1.99 19.37 6.04
N LEU A 19 -1.89 18.35 5.22
CA LEU A 19 -2.65 18.28 3.96
C LEU A 19 -4.14 18.12 4.25
N ALA A 20 -4.99 18.83 3.51
CA ALA A 20 -6.44 18.66 3.59
C ALA A 20 -6.88 17.34 2.94
N GLU A 21 -6.21 16.97 1.87
CA GLU A 21 -6.41 15.72 1.12
C GLU A 21 -5.07 15.15 0.69
N ILE A 22 -4.96 13.83 0.66
CA ILE A 22 -3.76 13.15 0.15
C ILE A 22 -3.75 13.30 -1.37
N PRO A 23 -2.71 13.92 -1.97
CA PRO A 23 -2.64 14.06 -3.42
C PRO A 23 -2.57 12.69 -4.09
N PHE A 24 -3.37 12.51 -5.14
CA PHE A 24 -3.24 11.29 -5.94
C PHE A 24 -1.87 11.26 -6.63
N ARG A 25 -1.13 10.21 -6.35
CA ARG A 25 0.08 9.83 -7.09
C ARG A 25 0.01 8.33 -7.36
N PRO A 26 0.21 7.86 -8.61
CA PRO A 26 0.22 6.44 -8.89
C PRO A 26 1.18 5.70 -7.97
N SER A 27 0.72 4.57 -7.43
CA SER A 27 1.47 3.75 -6.48
C SER A 27 1.11 2.26 -6.62
N ARG A 28 0.88 1.84 -7.89
CA ARG A 28 0.55 0.45 -8.25
C ARG A 28 1.59 -0.54 -7.80
N VAL A 29 2.85 -0.12 -7.77
CA VAL A 29 3.97 -0.94 -7.34
C VAL A 29 4.86 -0.18 -6.38
N VAL A 30 5.05 -0.75 -5.18
CA VAL A 30 6.01 -0.31 -4.17
C VAL A 30 7.21 -1.28 -4.23
N HIS A 31 8.29 -0.86 -4.89
CA HIS A 31 9.47 -1.70 -5.08
C HIS A 31 10.46 -1.55 -3.93
N PHE A 32 10.69 -2.64 -3.22
CA PHE A 32 11.62 -2.69 -2.08
C PHE A 32 13.07 -2.79 -2.54
N LEU A 33 13.89 -1.86 -2.06
CA LEU A 33 15.34 -1.82 -2.33
C LEU A 33 16.11 -1.89 -1.02
N PRO A 34 17.05 -2.84 -0.86
CA PRO A 34 17.89 -2.91 0.34
C PRO A 34 18.92 -1.77 0.34
N ALA A 35 18.63 -0.69 1.06
CA ALA A 35 19.41 0.55 1.06
C ALA A 35 20.84 0.37 1.63
N PHE A 36 21.10 -0.68 2.45
CA PHE A 36 22.44 -0.97 2.95
C PHE A 36 23.40 -1.51 1.88
N ASN A 37 22.89 -1.93 0.71
CA ASN A 37 23.69 -2.55 -0.33
C ASN A 37 24.09 -1.51 -1.40
N PRO A 38 25.36 -1.06 -1.47
CA PRO A 38 25.79 -0.02 -2.40
C PRO A 38 25.63 -0.42 -3.87
N LYS A 39 25.68 -1.72 -4.19
CA LYS A 39 25.42 -2.19 -5.57
C LYS A 39 23.96 -2.02 -5.98
N MET A 40 23.05 -2.10 -5.02
CA MET A 40 21.61 -1.86 -5.26
C MET A 40 21.31 -0.37 -5.31
N VAL A 41 21.92 0.43 -4.44
CA VAL A 41 21.82 1.91 -4.49
C VAL A 41 22.31 2.44 -5.83
N ALA A 42 23.43 1.96 -6.33
CA ALA A 42 23.96 2.34 -7.66
C ALA A 42 23.02 2.01 -8.85
N LYS A 43 22.04 1.11 -8.67
CA LYS A 43 21.04 0.77 -9.70
C LYS A 43 19.79 1.65 -9.66
N VAL A 44 19.63 2.51 -8.66
CA VAL A 44 18.45 3.36 -8.51
C VAL A 44 18.11 4.14 -9.78
N PRO A 45 19.08 4.79 -10.51
CA PRO A 45 18.76 5.51 -11.73
C PRO A 45 18.14 4.65 -12.84
N SER A 46 18.38 3.33 -12.83
CA SER A 46 17.81 2.39 -13.80
C SER A 46 16.51 1.76 -13.34
N ILE A 47 16.29 1.63 -12.03
CA ILE A 47 15.10 1.01 -11.44
C ILE A 47 13.97 2.04 -11.30
N ALA A 48 14.29 3.21 -10.79
CA ALA A 48 13.30 4.21 -10.43
C ALA A 48 12.34 4.58 -11.57
N PRO A 49 12.78 4.79 -12.83
CA PRO A 49 11.85 5.08 -13.92
C PRO A 49 10.87 3.94 -14.25
N THR A 50 11.14 2.74 -13.76
CA THR A 50 10.30 1.56 -14.03
C THR A 50 9.21 1.33 -12.98
N VAL A 51 9.24 2.04 -11.84
CA VAL A 51 8.34 1.83 -10.71
C VAL A 51 7.59 3.11 -10.33
N ASP A 52 6.42 2.99 -9.72
CA ASP A 52 5.69 4.15 -9.20
C ASP A 52 6.29 4.64 -7.87
N VAL A 53 6.74 3.70 -7.04
CA VAL A 53 7.35 3.95 -5.73
C VAL A 53 8.62 3.14 -5.58
N LEU A 54 9.72 3.83 -5.27
CA LEU A 54 10.95 3.22 -4.81
C LEU A 54 10.98 3.30 -3.28
N LEU A 55 11.09 2.15 -2.61
CA LEU A 55 11.14 2.10 -1.16
C LEU A 55 12.53 1.68 -0.69
N ALA A 56 13.24 2.61 -0.07
CA ALA A 56 14.50 2.34 0.64
C ALA A 56 14.21 1.65 1.96
N ASN A 57 14.59 0.38 2.09
CA ASN A 57 14.28 -0.42 3.26
C ASN A 57 15.38 -0.36 4.33
N LEU A 58 15.01 0.00 5.57
CA LEU A 58 15.90 0.03 6.74
C LEU A 58 15.58 -1.08 7.76
N GLU A 59 14.46 -1.79 7.59
CA GLU A 59 13.91 -2.74 8.58
C GLU A 59 14.34 -4.20 8.27
N ASP A 60 13.38 -5.11 8.19
CA ASP A 60 13.64 -6.54 7.94
C ASP A 60 14.45 -6.76 6.67
N ALA A 61 15.28 -7.80 6.66
CA ALA A 61 16.30 -8.08 5.67
C ALA A 61 17.55 -7.17 5.71
N VAL A 62 17.60 -6.17 6.61
CA VAL A 62 18.82 -5.41 6.90
C VAL A 62 19.45 -5.95 8.17
N PRO A 63 20.67 -6.53 8.14
CA PRO A 63 21.35 -7.00 9.33
C PRO A 63 21.56 -5.87 10.36
N ALA A 64 21.61 -6.21 11.65
CA ALA A 64 21.79 -5.22 12.71
C ALA A 64 23.07 -4.38 12.53
N ALA A 65 24.16 -4.99 12.06
CA ALA A 65 25.43 -4.30 11.79
C ALA A 65 25.37 -3.35 10.59
N GLU A 66 24.35 -3.47 9.74
CA GLU A 66 24.19 -2.68 8.51
C GLU A 66 23.14 -1.56 8.64
N LYS A 67 22.56 -1.37 9.81
CA LYS A 67 21.49 -0.36 10.00
C LYS A 67 21.97 1.06 9.71
N GLU A 68 23.21 1.41 10.09
CA GLU A 68 23.82 2.70 9.77
C GLU A 68 24.08 2.85 8.27
N ASN A 69 24.60 1.80 7.63
CA ASN A 69 24.79 1.79 6.17
C ASN A 69 23.48 1.91 5.41
N ALA A 70 22.40 1.34 5.93
CA ALA A 70 21.07 1.48 5.33
C ALA A 70 20.54 2.93 5.41
N ARG A 71 20.73 3.63 6.54
CA ARG A 71 20.40 5.07 6.66
C ARG A 71 21.24 5.90 5.70
N ALA A 72 22.56 5.66 5.63
CA ALA A 72 23.42 6.36 4.67
C ALA A 72 23.00 6.12 3.21
N GLY A 73 22.60 4.90 2.85
CA GLY A 73 22.09 4.57 1.53
C GLY A 73 20.77 5.25 1.22
N LEU A 74 19.86 5.42 2.19
CA LEU A 74 18.63 6.23 2.00
C LEU A 74 19.00 7.69 1.66
N VAL A 75 19.95 8.28 2.39
CA VAL A 75 20.40 9.66 2.16
C VAL A 75 21.05 9.78 0.77
N GLU A 76 21.88 8.81 0.38
CA GLU A 76 22.47 8.78 -0.96
C GLU A 76 21.41 8.72 -2.05
N ILE A 77 20.39 7.86 -1.92
CA ILE A 77 19.25 7.77 -2.84
C ILE A 77 18.53 9.13 -2.93
N ALA A 78 18.21 9.72 -1.77
CA ALA A 78 17.47 10.97 -1.69
C ALA A 78 18.19 12.17 -2.34
N THR A 79 19.51 12.17 -2.35
CA THR A 79 20.34 13.30 -2.80
C THR A 79 20.94 13.12 -4.19
N SER A 80 21.01 11.88 -4.69
CA SER A 80 21.70 11.56 -5.95
C SER A 80 20.81 11.39 -7.17
N TRP A 81 19.47 11.47 -6.99
CA TRP A 81 18.52 11.18 -8.05
C TRP A 81 17.34 12.18 -8.07
N ASP A 82 16.79 12.41 -9.27
CA ASP A 82 15.59 13.24 -9.47
C ASP A 82 14.33 12.41 -9.17
N HIS A 83 13.55 12.85 -8.17
CA HIS A 83 12.35 12.20 -7.69
C HIS A 83 11.05 12.75 -8.30
N THR A 84 11.11 13.40 -9.46
CA THR A 84 9.94 14.07 -10.05
C THR A 84 8.84 13.06 -10.42
N ASP A 85 9.21 11.94 -11.07
CA ASP A 85 8.25 10.98 -11.62
C ASP A 85 8.02 9.74 -10.72
N THR A 86 8.92 9.46 -9.79
CA THR A 86 8.84 8.29 -8.90
C THR A 86 8.85 8.74 -7.44
N GLN A 87 7.93 8.23 -6.65
CA GLN A 87 7.90 8.53 -5.22
C GLN A 87 9.06 7.84 -4.51
N LEU A 88 9.69 8.53 -3.57
CA LEU A 88 10.65 7.94 -2.63
C LEU A 88 9.97 7.67 -1.30
N TRP A 89 9.91 6.42 -0.92
CA TRP A 89 9.46 5.98 0.40
C TRP A 89 10.60 5.34 1.18
N THR A 90 10.48 5.29 2.50
CA THR A 90 11.37 4.48 3.35
C THR A 90 10.58 3.70 4.37
N ARG A 91 10.97 2.45 4.64
CA ARG A 91 10.45 1.67 5.77
C ARG A 91 11.46 1.73 6.89
N VAL A 92 11.08 2.36 8.00
CA VAL A 92 11.88 2.45 9.22
C VAL A 92 11.80 1.17 10.04
N ASN A 93 12.71 0.99 10.99
CA ASN A 93 12.59 -0.11 11.95
C ASN A 93 11.38 0.08 12.87
N SER A 94 10.87 -1.02 13.42
CA SER A 94 9.72 -1.00 14.33
C SER A 94 9.97 -0.08 15.54
N LEU A 95 8.89 0.52 16.07
CA LEU A 95 8.97 1.54 17.12
C LEU A 95 9.46 0.99 18.46
N ASP A 96 9.40 -0.31 18.67
CA ASP A 96 9.95 -1.02 19.83
C ASP A 96 11.41 -1.44 19.64
N SER A 97 12.02 -1.15 18.48
CA SER A 97 13.43 -1.43 18.21
C SER A 97 14.34 -0.30 18.68
N PRO A 98 15.63 -0.58 18.95
CA PRO A 98 16.59 0.47 19.30
C PRO A 98 16.97 1.39 18.11
N TRP A 99 16.55 1.08 16.88
CA TRP A 99 16.92 1.81 15.66
C TRP A 99 15.85 2.76 15.14
N GLY A 100 14.58 2.58 15.55
CA GLY A 100 13.44 3.34 14.98
C GLY A 100 13.59 4.85 15.13
N LEU A 101 14.07 5.34 16.27
CA LEU A 101 14.29 6.77 16.48
C LEU A 101 15.37 7.33 15.55
N ASP A 102 16.51 6.66 15.42
CA ASP A 102 17.62 7.11 14.57
C ASP A 102 17.21 7.09 13.10
N ASP A 103 16.41 6.10 12.68
CA ASP A 103 15.86 6.02 11.32
C ASP A 103 14.96 7.22 11.02
N LEU A 104 14.04 7.57 11.92
CA LEU A 104 13.15 8.73 11.76
C LEU A 104 13.95 10.04 11.72
N VAL A 105 14.96 10.17 12.57
CA VAL A 105 15.82 11.36 12.57
C VAL A 105 16.56 11.50 11.24
N ALA A 106 17.27 10.48 10.79
CA ALA A 106 18.02 10.51 9.53
C ALA A 106 17.09 10.72 8.32
N ALA A 107 15.98 9.95 8.25
CA ALA A 107 15.02 10.05 7.16
C ALA A 107 14.46 11.46 6.99
N VAL A 108 14.16 12.17 8.08
CA VAL A 108 13.56 13.50 7.99
C VAL A 108 14.62 14.59 7.83
N THR A 109 15.72 14.54 8.62
CA THR A 109 16.68 15.65 8.64
C THR A 109 17.67 15.62 7.48
N GLU A 110 17.90 14.46 6.87
CA GLU A 110 18.92 14.29 5.81
C GLU A 110 18.30 13.93 4.45
N ALA A 111 17.19 13.18 4.43
CA ALA A 111 16.50 12.76 3.21
C ALA A 111 15.14 13.44 2.98
N GLY A 112 14.60 14.17 3.98
CA GLY A 112 13.22 14.63 4.03
C GLY A 112 12.77 15.51 2.87
N ALA A 113 13.69 16.25 2.23
CA ALA A 113 13.34 17.09 1.08
C ALA A 113 12.83 16.28 -0.12
N ALA A 114 13.36 15.07 -0.31
CA ALA A 114 12.99 14.15 -1.39
C ALA A 114 11.96 13.08 -0.95
N LEU A 115 11.85 12.84 0.37
CA LEU A 115 11.05 11.75 0.92
C LEU A 115 9.56 12.07 0.89
N ASP A 116 8.74 11.19 0.33
CA ASP A 116 7.29 11.35 0.26
C ASP A 116 6.57 10.70 1.44
N VAL A 117 6.97 9.47 1.81
CA VAL A 117 6.26 8.64 2.78
C VAL A 117 7.24 7.87 3.68
N ILE A 118 6.94 7.82 4.96
CA ILE A 118 7.56 6.89 5.91
C ILE A 118 6.60 5.74 6.17
N MET A 119 7.06 4.52 5.88
CA MET A 119 6.34 3.29 6.16
C MET A 119 6.75 2.77 7.55
N VAL A 120 5.76 2.64 8.42
CA VAL A 120 5.93 2.22 9.83
C VAL A 120 5.48 0.76 9.97
N PRO A 121 6.37 -0.16 10.30
CA PRO A 121 6.03 -1.57 10.51
C PRO A 121 5.39 -1.80 11.88
N LYS A 122 4.70 -2.92 12.02
CA LYS A 122 4.16 -3.47 13.28
C LYS A 122 3.29 -2.47 14.08
N VAL A 123 2.53 -1.64 13.36
CA VAL A 123 1.59 -0.69 13.98
C VAL A 123 0.47 -1.47 14.65
N GLU A 124 0.23 -1.22 15.93
CA GLU A 124 -0.77 -1.92 16.72
C GLU A 124 -1.96 -1.04 17.16
N GLY A 125 -1.80 0.28 17.11
CA GLY A 125 -2.87 1.19 17.50
C GLY A 125 -2.61 2.65 17.07
N PRO A 126 -3.57 3.55 17.34
CA PRO A 126 -3.44 4.97 17.02
C PRO A 126 -2.29 5.65 17.77
N GLU A 127 -1.89 5.14 18.93
CA GLU A 127 -0.78 5.64 19.73
C GLU A 127 0.56 5.60 18.99
N ASP A 128 0.79 4.56 18.17
CA ASP A 128 1.99 4.43 17.35
C ASP A 128 2.06 5.53 16.29
N ILE A 129 0.93 5.79 15.66
CA ILE A 129 0.81 6.86 14.65
C ILE A 129 0.93 8.23 15.29
N HIS A 130 0.32 8.45 16.47
CA HIS A 130 0.45 9.73 17.19
C HIS A 130 1.90 10.03 17.60
N TYR A 131 2.65 9.01 18.04
CA TYR A 131 4.07 9.16 18.34
C TYR A 131 4.86 9.59 17.10
N VAL A 132 4.69 8.87 15.99
CA VAL A 132 5.37 9.18 14.72
C VAL A 132 4.99 10.58 14.23
N ASP A 133 3.71 10.93 14.20
CA ASP A 133 3.22 12.23 13.73
C ASP A 133 3.82 13.39 14.54
N ARG A 134 3.88 13.26 15.88
CA ARG A 134 4.53 14.26 16.76
C ARG A 134 6.00 14.42 16.48
N LEU A 135 6.71 13.31 16.32
CA LEU A 135 8.14 13.33 16.06
C LEU A 135 8.44 13.90 14.68
N LEU A 136 7.68 13.50 13.65
CA LEU A 136 7.81 14.06 12.30
C LEU A 136 7.64 15.57 12.30
N ALA A 137 6.61 16.09 12.96
CA ALA A 137 6.38 17.53 13.01
C ALA A 137 7.56 18.31 13.62
N GLN A 138 8.21 17.77 14.67
CA GLN A 138 9.38 18.40 15.28
C GLN A 138 10.60 18.33 14.35
N LEU A 139 10.84 17.19 13.72
CA LEU A 139 11.97 16.97 12.82
C LEU A 139 11.82 17.78 11.52
N GLU A 140 10.62 17.86 10.95
CA GLU A 140 10.31 18.69 9.79
C GLU A 140 10.52 20.18 10.07
N ALA A 141 10.06 20.67 11.23
CA ALA A 141 10.31 22.02 11.66
C ALA A 141 11.81 22.32 11.79
N LYS A 142 12.55 21.39 12.40
CA LYS A 142 14.01 21.49 12.57
C LYS A 142 14.74 21.47 11.21
N ALA A 143 14.29 20.64 10.28
CA ALA A 143 14.86 20.53 8.92
C ALA A 143 14.37 21.62 7.97
N GLY A 144 13.38 22.43 8.35
CA GLY A 144 12.81 23.50 7.52
C GLY A 144 12.04 22.96 6.30
N LEU A 145 11.41 21.79 6.41
CA LEU A 145 10.65 21.21 5.32
C LEU A 145 9.40 22.03 5.02
N ARG A 146 9.05 22.11 3.74
CA ARG A 146 7.89 22.89 3.27
C ARG A 146 6.62 22.06 3.05
N ARG A 147 6.76 20.75 2.97
CA ARG A 147 5.64 19.80 2.83
C ARG A 147 5.75 18.73 3.91
N PRO A 148 4.62 18.24 4.44
CA PRO A 148 4.65 17.16 5.41
C PRO A 148 5.05 15.85 4.73
N ILE A 149 5.84 15.04 5.42
CA ILE A 149 6.06 13.64 5.06
C ILE A 149 4.84 12.85 5.49
N LEU A 150 4.34 12.00 4.62
CA LEU A 150 3.17 11.18 4.89
C LEU A 150 3.55 9.88 5.62
N VAL A 151 2.57 9.25 6.25
CA VAL A 151 2.75 8.01 7.02
C VAL A 151 1.96 6.88 6.37
N HIS A 152 2.61 5.75 6.24
CA HIS A 152 2.03 4.49 5.78
C HIS A 152 2.21 3.43 6.85
N ALA A 153 1.13 2.78 7.31
CA ALA A 153 1.22 1.76 8.34
C ALA A 153 1.20 0.35 7.74
N ILE A 154 1.89 -0.61 8.39
CA ILE A 154 1.81 -2.01 8.01
C ILE A 154 0.96 -2.76 9.04
N LEU A 155 -0.11 -3.41 8.57
CA LEU A 155 -0.95 -4.30 9.36
C LEU A 155 -0.34 -5.70 9.35
N GLU A 156 0.45 -6.00 10.35
CA GLU A 156 1.18 -7.27 10.44
C GLU A 156 1.15 -7.89 11.83
N THR A 157 0.25 -7.38 12.69
CA THR A 157 -0.12 -8.00 13.97
C THR A 157 -1.64 -8.15 14.07
N ALA A 158 -2.10 -9.12 14.82
CA ALA A 158 -3.53 -9.33 15.07
C ALA A 158 -4.17 -8.12 15.76
N ARG A 159 -3.41 -7.43 16.64
CA ARG A 159 -3.85 -6.21 17.33
C ARG A 159 -3.99 -5.05 16.35
N GLY A 160 -3.02 -4.84 15.45
CA GLY A 160 -3.12 -3.83 14.41
C GLY A 160 -4.33 -4.03 13.50
N VAL A 161 -4.63 -5.27 13.11
CA VAL A 161 -5.84 -5.60 12.34
C VAL A 161 -7.11 -5.33 13.16
N ALA A 162 -7.11 -5.59 14.47
CA ALA A 162 -8.25 -5.29 15.33
C ALA A 162 -8.53 -3.79 15.44
N ASN A 163 -7.49 -2.95 15.41
CA ASN A 163 -7.55 -1.49 15.60
C ASN A 163 -7.44 -0.71 14.28
N VAL A 164 -7.73 -1.34 13.14
CA VAL A 164 -7.47 -0.74 11.81
C VAL A 164 -8.20 0.59 11.59
N GLU A 165 -9.42 0.74 12.09
CA GLU A 165 -10.20 1.98 11.97
C GLU A 165 -9.56 3.14 12.74
N GLU A 166 -9.13 2.87 13.98
CA GLU A 166 -8.45 3.87 14.83
C GLU A 166 -7.09 4.26 14.24
N ILE A 167 -6.37 3.32 13.63
CA ILE A 167 -5.11 3.58 12.94
C ILE A 167 -5.35 4.49 11.74
N CYS A 168 -6.35 4.20 10.90
CA CYS A 168 -6.70 5.05 9.75
C CYS A 168 -7.08 6.48 10.18
N ALA A 169 -7.76 6.63 11.32
CA ALA A 169 -8.24 7.91 11.83
C ALA A 169 -7.18 8.72 12.60
N ALA A 170 -6.01 8.13 12.91
CA ALA A 170 -5.09 8.66 13.90
C ALA A 170 -4.39 9.97 13.50
N SER A 171 -4.17 10.20 12.21
CA SER A 171 -3.45 11.40 11.74
C SER A 171 -3.89 11.80 10.33
N PRO A 172 -3.91 13.12 10.02
CA PRO A 172 -4.08 13.59 8.64
C PRO A 172 -2.91 13.22 7.71
N ARG A 173 -1.80 12.70 8.25
CA ARG A 173 -0.66 12.21 7.47
C ARG A 173 -0.85 10.79 6.93
N MET A 174 -1.89 10.07 7.39
CA MET A 174 -2.12 8.69 6.97
C MET A 174 -2.40 8.64 5.47
N GLN A 175 -1.40 8.16 4.71
CA GLN A 175 -1.46 7.99 3.26
C GLN A 175 -2.02 6.62 2.90
N GLY A 176 -1.61 5.58 3.61
CA GLY A 176 -1.98 4.22 3.26
C GLY A 176 -1.74 3.20 4.37
N LEU A 177 -2.31 2.03 4.13
CA LEU A 177 -2.04 0.81 4.89
C LEU A 177 -1.65 -0.33 3.95
N SER A 178 -0.69 -1.14 4.37
CA SER A 178 -0.33 -2.40 3.68
C SER A 178 -0.59 -3.60 4.56
N LEU A 179 -0.98 -4.70 3.96
CA LEU A 179 -0.96 -6.01 4.61
C LEU A 179 0.48 -6.52 4.70
N GLY A 180 0.95 -6.89 5.90
CA GLY A 180 2.21 -7.59 6.13
C GLY A 180 1.97 -9.09 6.41
N PRO A 181 1.82 -9.96 5.37
CA PRO A 181 1.31 -11.31 5.54
C PRO A 181 2.26 -12.26 6.28
N ALA A 182 3.58 -12.04 6.24
CA ALA A 182 4.55 -12.91 6.90
C ALA A 182 4.47 -12.76 8.42
N ASP A 183 4.65 -11.53 8.92
CA ASP A 183 4.59 -11.25 10.35
C ASP A 183 3.19 -11.48 10.92
N LEU A 184 2.13 -11.13 10.16
CA LEU A 184 0.76 -11.40 10.57
C LEU A 184 0.47 -12.89 10.71
N ALA A 185 0.98 -13.72 9.78
CA ALA A 185 0.85 -15.17 9.88
C ALA A 185 1.54 -15.70 11.15
N ALA A 186 2.75 -15.24 11.42
CA ALA A 186 3.50 -15.60 12.62
C ALA A 186 2.79 -15.15 13.90
N ASN A 187 2.34 -13.90 13.96
CA ASN A 187 1.63 -13.33 15.10
C ASN A 187 0.29 -14.06 15.38
N ARG A 188 -0.45 -14.41 14.32
CA ARG A 188 -1.67 -15.22 14.38
C ARG A 188 -1.43 -16.70 14.65
N ARG A 189 -0.16 -17.14 14.72
CA ARG A 189 0.21 -18.56 14.86
C ARG A 189 -0.38 -19.43 13.73
N MET A 190 -0.46 -18.89 12.52
CA MET A 190 -0.91 -19.64 11.35
C MET A 190 0.07 -20.76 11.01
N LYS A 191 -0.43 -21.82 10.39
CA LYS A 191 0.37 -23.03 10.05
C LYS A 191 0.84 -22.98 8.60
N THR A 192 1.39 -21.84 8.19
CA THR A 192 1.96 -21.63 6.86
C THR A 192 3.29 -20.90 6.97
N THR A 193 4.21 -21.22 6.09
CA THR A 193 5.48 -20.49 5.90
C THR A 193 5.46 -19.68 4.59
N ARG A 194 4.35 -19.72 3.85
CA ARG A 194 4.21 -19.01 2.58
C ARG A 194 3.93 -17.53 2.85
N VAL A 195 4.71 -16.67 2.21
CA VAL A 195 4.58 -15.21 2.32
C VAL A 195 3.64 -14.70 1.24
N GLY A 196 2.40 -14.40 1.64
CA GLY A 196 1.34 -13.96 0.75
C GLY A 196 0.75 -15.08 -0.10
N GLY A 197 -0.28 -14.75 -0.86
CA GLY A 197 -0.99 -15.67 -1.72
C GLY A 197 -1.85 -16.71 -1.02
N GLY A 198 -2.54 -17.51 -1.83
CA GLY A 198 -3.29 -18.67 -1.36
C GLY A 198 -2.39 -19.78 -0.87
N HIS A 199 -2.94 -20.74 -0.15
CA HIS A 199 -2.22 -21.91 0.32
C HIS A 199 -2.82 -23.19 -0.29
N PRO A 200 -2.01 -24.11 -0.90
CA PRO A 200 -2.52 -25.31 -1.57
C PRO A 200 -3.36 -26.24 -0.68
N GLY A 201 -3.12 -26.19 0.63
CA GLY A 201 -3.89 -26.98 1.62
C GLY A 201 -5.14 -26.28 2.16
N TYR A 202 -5.41 -25.00 1.79
CA TYR A 202 -6.62 -24.29 2.22
C TYR A 202 -7.65 -24.34 1.10
N LEU A 203 -8.41 -25.45 1.10
CA LEU A 203 -9.29 -25.80 -0.01
C LEU A 203 -10.75 -25.90 0.42
N VAL A 204 -11.63 -25.52 -0.48
CA VAL A 204 -13.05 -25.95 -0.47
C VAL A 204 -13.20 -27.12 -1.43
N ARG A 205 -13.87 -28.16 -0.99
CA ARG A 205 -14.20 -29.32 -1.81
C ARG A 205 -15.69 -29.31 -2.11
N GLN A 206 -16.06 -29.50 -3.37
CA GLN A 206 -17.45 -29.63 -3.77
C GLN A 206 -18.12 -30.82 -3.09
N ASP A 207 -19.44 -30.78 -2.96
CA ASP A 207 -20.22 -31.92 -2.55
C ASP A 207 -20.04 -33.11 -3.52
N PRO A 208 -20.23 -34.37 -3.06
CA PRO A 208 -20.19 -35.52 -3.93
C PRO A 208 -21.21 -35.36 -5.05
N ASP A 209 -20.91 -35.92 -6.23
CA ASP A 209 -21.90 -36.09 -7.25
C ASP A 209 -22.99 -37.06 -6.73
N ALA A 210 -24.25 -36.69 -6.90
CA ALA A 210 -25.36 -37.52 -6.42
C ALA A 210 -25.48 -38.85 -7.20
N ASP A 211 -25.06 -38.83 -8.46
CA ASP A 211 -25.14 -39.99 -9.35
C ASP A 211 -23.86 -40.83 -9.30
N ASP A 212 -22.73 -40.28 -8.86
CA ASP A 212 -21.45 -40.95 -8.65
C ASP A 212 -20.72 -40.47 -7.40
N PRO A 213 -21.09 -40.95 -6.22
CA PRO A 213 -20.50 -40.50 -4.95
C PRO A 213 -18.99 -40.73 -4.79
N ASP A 214 -18.44 -41.68 -5.59
CA ASP A 214 -17.01 -42.04 -5.57
C ASP A 214 -16.19 -41.27 -6.62
N ALA A 215 -16.82 -40.44 -7.43
CA ALA A 215 -16.12 -39.58 -8.38
C ALA A 215 -15.14 -38.62 -7.69
N PRO A 216 -14.01 -38.28 -8.34
CA PRO A 216 -13.11 -37.26 -7.83
C PRO A 216 -13.82 -35.92 -7.62
N ARG A 217 -13.80 -35.40 -6.40
CA ARG A 217 -14.48 -34.18 -6.04
C ARG A 217 -13.61 -32.96 -6.39
N PRO A 218 -14.08 -32.03 -7.22
CA PRO A 218 -13.37 -30.80 -7.52
C PRO A 218 -13.05 -30.02 -6.26
N THR A 219 -11.91 -29.38 -6.22
CA THR A 219 -11.45 -28.54 -5.10
C THR A 219 -11.09 -27.17 -5.60
N TYR A 220 -11.38 -26.17 -4.77
CA TYR A 220 -11.04 -24.78 -5.02
C TYR A 220 -10.19 -24.25 -3.88
N GLN A 221 -9.13 -23.51 -4.21
CA GLN A 221 -8.29 -22.84 -3.24
C GLN A 221 -9.02 -21.62 -2.67
N GLN A 222 -8.98 -21.43 -1.36
CA GLN A 222 -9.48 -20.23 -0.71
C GLN A 222 -8.35 -19.20 -0.52
N ASP A 223 -8.71 -17.92 -0.47
CA ASP A 223 -7.81 -16.85 -0.12
C ASP A 223 -7.70 -16.74 1.42
N LEU A 224 -6.51 -17.00 1.95
CA LEU A 224 -6.21 -16.86 3.38
C LEU A 224 -6.35 -15.42 3.90
N TRP A 225 -6.22 -14.44 3.03
CA TRP A 225 -6.10 -13.03 3.37
C TRP A 225 -7.37 -12.23 3.09
N HIS A 226 -8.36 -12.83 2.44
CA HIS A 226 -9.58 -12.18 2.00
C HIS A 226 -10.23 -11.33 3.09
N TYR A 227 -10.50 -11.91 4.27
CA TYR A 227 -11.11 -11.19 5.38
C TYR A 227 -10.27 -9.98 5.83
N THR A 228 -8.95 -10.16 5.94
CA THR A 228 -8.07 -9.09 6.41
C THR A 228 -7.98 -7.96 5.38
N ILE A 229 -7.90 -8.31 4.09
CA ILE A 229 -7.88 -7.32 2.99
C ILE A 229 -9.20 -6.55 2.96
N ALA A 230 -10.35 -7.24 2.98
CA ALA A 230 -11.66 -6.59 2.95
C ALA A 230 -11.83 -5.61 4.12
N ARG A 231 -11.51 -6.05 5.34
CA ARG A 231 -11.56 -5.19 6.53
C ARG A 231 -10.63 -3.97 6.43
N MET A 232 -9.42 -4.16 5.93
CA MET A 232 -8.47 -3.06 5.68
C MET A 232 -9.01 -2.08 4.64
N VAL A 233 -9.57 -2.57 3.55
CA VAL A 233 -10.16 -1.74 2.49
C VAL A 233 -11.33 -0.92 3.02
N ASP A 234 -12.25 -1.53 3.76
CA ASP A 234 -13.40 -0.83 4.37
C ASP A 234 -12.94 0.31 5.28
N ALA A 235 -11.97 0.06 6.14
CA ALA A 235 -11.40 1.08 7.01
C ALA A 235 -10.70 2.19 6.19
N CYS A 236 -9.85 1.83 5.24
CA CYS A 236 -9.12 2.78 4.41
C CYS A 236 -10.07 3.71 3.64
N VAL A 237 -11.09 3.16 2.97
CA VAL A 237 -12.08 3.94 2.22
C VAL A 237 -12.89 4.87 3.13
N THR A 238 -13.25 4.38 4.32
CA THR A 238 -14.00 5.19 5.32
C THR A 238 -13.24 6.45 5.73
N TYR A 239 -11.92 6.37 5.85
CA TYR A 239 -11.08 7.47 6.34
C TYR A 239 -10.27 8.18 5.25
N GLY A 240 -10.45 7.83 3.97
CA GLY A 240 -9.72 8.44 2.85
C GLY A 240 -8.23 8.06 2.81
N VAL A 241 -7.90 6.85 3.26
CA VAL A 241 -6.56 6.26 3.28
C VAL A 241 -6.47 5.21 2.16
N LEU A 242 -5.29 4.96 1.59
CA LEU A 242 -5.13 4.04 0.47
C LEU A 242 -4.76 2.62 0.96
N PRO A 243 -5.50 1.57 0.53
CA PRO A 243 -5.18 0.19 0.87
C PRO A 243 -4.20 -0.43 -0.13
N TYR A 244 -3.19 -1.15 0.38
CA TYR A 244 -2.20 -1.87 -0.43
C TYR A 244 -2.12 -3.33 -0.03
N TYR A 245 -1.91 -4.19 -1.01
CA TYR A 245 -1.47 -5.54 -0.75
C TYR A 245 0.03 -5.54 -0.39
N GLY A 246 0.43 -6.50 0.45
CA GLY A 246 1.82 -6.69 0.82
C GLY A 246 2.64 -7.50 -0.21
N PRO A 247 3.72 -8.15 0.25
CA PRO A 247 4.60 -8.93 -0.61
C PRO A 247 3.99 -10.27 -1.02
N PHE A 248 4.43 -10.77 -2.18
CA PHE A 248 4.31 -12.15 -2.59
C PHE A 248 5.70 -12.79 -2.63
N GLY A 249 5.97 -13.77 -1.76
CA GLY A 249 7.32 -14.27 -1.50
C GLY A 249 7.83 -15.32 -2.48
N ASP A 250 6.95 -16.04 -3.19
CA ASP A 250 7.36 -17.05 -4.18
C ASP A 250 7.63 -16.37 -5.53
N ILE A 251 8.84 -15.85 -5.69
CA ILE A 251 9.24 -15.06 -6.85
C ILE A 251 9.15 -15.87 -8.16
N ALA A 252 9.31 -17.20 -8.10
CA ALA A 252 9.26 -18.07 -9.26
C ALA A 252 7.82 -18.29 -9.78
N ASP A 253 6.83 -18.21 -8.89
CA ASP A 253 5.41 -18.42 -9.23
C ASP A 253 4.74 -17.08 -9.62
N THR A 254 5.02 -16.65 -10.83
CA THR A 254 4.46 -15.40 -11.38
C THR A 254 2.95 -15.47 -11.59
N THR A 255 2.40 -16.64 -11.84
CA THR A 255 0.95 -16.86 -12.01
C THR A 255 0.22 -16.65 -10.69
N ALA A 256 0.67 -17.29 -9.61
CA ALA A 256 0.06 -17.09 -8.31
C ALA A 256 0.28 -15.67 -7.77
N CYS A 257 1.38 -15.01 -8.13
CA CYS A 257 1.61 -13.60 -7.83
C CYS A 257 0.54 -12.72 -8.50
N GLU A 258 0.29 -12.94 -9.79
CA GLU A 258 -0.73 -12.20 -10.53
C GLU A 258 -2.13 -12.45 -9.97
N ASP A 259 -2.49 -13.69 -9.70
CA ASP A 259 -3.78 -14.05 -9.12
C ASP A 259 -4.02 -13.37 -7.78
N GLN A 260 -3.00 -13.36 -6.92
CA GLN A 260 -3.11 -12.72 -5.60
C GLN A 260 -3.22 -11.20 -5.72
N PHE A 261 -2.46 -10.56 -6.60
CA PHE A 261 -2.57 -9.13 -6.83
C PHE A 261 -3.93 -8.77 -7.43
N ARG A 262 -4.47 -9.60 -8.34
CA ARG A 262 -5.80 -9.42 -8.91
C ARG A 262 -6.91 -9.54 -7.85
N ASN A 263 -6.80 -10.52 -6.95
CA ASN A 263 -7.75 -10.63 -5.83
C ASN A 263 -7.74 -9.37 -4.96
N ALA A 264 -6.56 -8.84 -4.65
CA ALA A 264 -6.43 -7.60 -3.88
C ALA A 264 -6.99 -6.38 -4.63
N TYR A 265 -6.71 -6.26 -5.94
CA TYR A 265 -7.25 -5.20 -6.79
C TYR A 265 -8.78 -5.21 -6.81
N LEU A 266 -9.38 -6.39 -7.03
CA LEU A 266 -10.84 -6.54 -7.06
C LEU A 266 -11.51 -6.24 -5.71
N LEU A 267 -10.79 -6.43 -4.60
CA LEU A 267 -11.25 -6.04 -3.26
C LEU A 267 -11.06 -4.54 -2.97
N GLY A 268 -10.37 -3.80 -3.83
CA GLY A 268 -10.21 -2.35 -3.71
C GLY A 268 -8.80 -1.86 -3.38
N CYS A 269 -7.78 -2.74 -3.30
CA CYS A 269 -6.39 -2.30 -3.16
C CYS A 269 -5.91 -1.51 -4.38
N VAL A 270 -5.05 -0.52 -4.15
CA VAL A 270 -4.53 0.39 -5.19
C VAL A 270 -3.14 0.02 -5.69
N GLY A 271 -2.46 -0.90 -5.01
CA GLY A 271 -1.12 -1.36 -5.36
C GLY A 271 -0.65 -2.51 -4.49
N ALA A 272 0.55 -3.01 -4.78
CA ALA A 272 1.20 -4.09 -4.04
C ALA A 272 2.71 -3.88 -3.91
N TRP A 273 3.34 -4.64 -3.01
CA TRP A 273 4.80 -4.64 -2.86
C TRP A 273 5.45 -5.54 -3.92
N SER A 274 6.58 -5.08 -4.44
CA SER A 274 7.46 -5.86 -5.30
C SER A 274 8.78 -6.11 -4.59
N LEU A 275 9.13 -7.38 -4.42
CA LEU A 275 10.40 -7.84 -3.85
C LEU A 275 11.44 -8.14 -4.94
N HIS A 276 11.01 -8.27 -6.19
CA HIS A 276 11.85 -8.62 -7.32
C HIS A 276 11.35 -7.93 -8.61
N PRO A 277 12.24 -7.53 -9.55
CA PRO A 277 11.84 -6.86 -10.79
C PRO A 277 10.77 -7.61 -11.61
N SER A 278 10.73 -8.94 -11.58
CA SER A 278 9.69 -9.73 -12.28
C SER A 278 8.26 -9.43 -11.80
N GLN A 279 8.09 -8.92 -10.58
CA GLN A 279 6.78 -8.58 -10.01
C GLN A 279 6.33 -7.14 -10.38
N VAL A 280 7.24 -6.30 -10.86
CA VAL A 280 6.95 -4.89 -11.19
C VAL A 280 5.90 -4.80 -12.29
N GLU A 281 6.14 -5.46 -13.41
CA GLU A 281 5.22 -5.42 -14.56
C GLU A 281 3.88 -6.11 -14.24
N ILE A 282 3.88 -7.15 -13.40
CA ILE A 282 2.66 -7.81 -12.92
C ILE A 282 1.83 -6.80 -12.12
N ALA A 283 2.43 -6.13 -11.14
CA ALA A 283 1.72 -5.16 -10.31
C ALA A 283 1.18 -3.99 -11.15
N LYS A 284 2.00 -3.40 -12.02
CA LYS A 284 1.57 -2.29 -12.89
C LYS A 284 0.40 -2.69 -13.80
N ARG A 285 0.43 -3.91 -14.37
CA ARG A 285 -0.65 -4.41 -15.22
C ARG A 285 -1.93 -4.65 -14.41
N VAL A 286 -1.82 -5.32 -13.26
CA VAL A 286 -2.98 -5.69 -12.45
C VAL A 286 -3.66 -4.48 -11.82
N PHE A 287 -2.88 -3.53 -11.29
CA PHE A 287 -3.42 -2.32 -10.65
C PHE A 287 -3.68 -1.17 -11.62
N SER A 288 -3.73 -1.46 -12.93
CA SER A 288 -4.24 -0.54 -13.96
C SER A 288 -5.54 -1.12 -14.54
N PRO A 289 -6.57 -0.30 -14.74
CA PRO A 289 -7.81 -0.80 -15.32
C PRO A 289 -7.58 -1.23 -16.78
N PRO A 290 -8.08 -2.41 -17.19
CA PRO A 290 -7.98 -2.87 -18.56
C PRO A 290 -8.64 -1.89 -19.54
N PRO A 291 -8.08 -1.67 -20.74
CA PRO A 291 -8.67 -0.74 -21.72
C PRO A 291 -10.14 -1.08 -22.09
N ASP A 292 -10.46 -2.35 -22.17
CA ASP A 292 -11.84 -2.80 -22.48
C ASP A 292 -12.82 -2.44 -21.35
N ASP A 293 -12.37 -2.57 -20.08
CA ASP A 293 -13.17 -2.18 -18.91
C ASP A 293 -13.38 -0.66 -18.89
N VAL A 294 -12.35 0.12 -19.23
CA VAL A 294 -12.46 1.59 -19.35
C VAL A 294 -13.46 1.97 -20.45
N ALA A 295 -13.36 1.34 -21.62
CA ALA A 295 -14.27 1.58 -22.73
C ALA A 295 -15.72 1.19 -22.39
N HIS A 296 -15.91 0.05 -21.70
CA HIS A 296 -17.23 -0.35 -21.21
C HIS A 296 -17.78 0.66 -20.19
N ALA A 297 -16.97 1.05 -19.20
CA ALA A 297 -17.35 2.01 -18.19
C ALA A 297 -17.76 3.37 -18.78
N GLN A 298 -17.07 3.84 -19.82
CA GLN A 298 -17.44 5.06 -20.54
C GLN A 298 -18.82 4.93 -21.20
N ARG A 299 -19.10 3.79 -21.87
CA ARG A 299 -20.41 3.54 -22.49
C ARG A 299 -21.55 3.49 -21.46
N VAL A 300 -21.31 2.89 -20.28
CA VAL A 300 -22.30 2.88 -19.19
C VAL A 300 -22.61 4.30 -18.73
N ILE A 301 -21.56 5.12 -18.48
CA ILE A 301 -21.74 6.52 -18.06
C ILE A 301 -22.50 7.32 -19.11
N GLU A 302 -22.18 7.16 -20.39
CA GLU A 302 -22.85 7.84 -21.49
C GLU A 302 -24.32 7.40 -21.62
N ALA A 303 -24.61 6.11 -21.53
CA ALA A 303 -25.96 5.57 -21.65
C ALA A 303 -26.88 6.02 -20.50
N MET A 304 -26.31 6.19 -19.31
CA MET A 304 -27.06 6.63 -18.12
C MET A 304 -27.25 8.15 -18.03
N GLY A 305 -26.53 8.94 -18.82
CA GLY A 305 -26.69 10.40 -18.91
C GLY A 305 -26.54 11.10 -17.55
N ASP A 306 -27.67 11.48 -16.94
CA ASP A 306 -27.69 12.14 -15.62
C ASP A 306 -27.42 11.21 -14.43
N GLY A 307 -27.30 9.90 -14.69
CA GLY A 307 -26.99 8.88 -13.67
C GLY A 307 -28.20 8.44 -12.86
N THR A 308 -29.42 8.72 -13.31
CA THR A 308 -30.65 8.29 -12.63
C THR A 308 -31.39 7.20 -13.42
N GLY A 309 -32.10 6.31 -12.69
CA GLY A 309 -32.87 5.23 -13.27
C GLY A 309 -32.05 3.99 -13.59
N ALA A 310 -32.47 3.24 -14.62
CA ALA A 310 -31.78 2.05 -15.08
C ALA A 310 -31.91 1.93 -16.61
N VAL A 311 -30.88 1.41 -17.25
CA VAL A 311 -30.83 1.13 -18.69
C VAL A 311 -30.36 -0.30 -18.93
N LEU A 312 -30.77 -0.87 -20.07
CA LEU A 312 -30.25 -2.15 -20.55
C LEU A 312 -29.12 -1.88 -21.54
N LEU A 313 -27.89 -2.24 -21.18
CA LEU A 313 -26.71 -2.11 -22.04
C LEU A 313 -26.03 -3.47 -22.19
N ASP A 314 -25.79 -3.92 -23.43
CA ASP A 314 -25.15 -5.21 -23.73
C ASP A 314 -25.82 -6.41 -23.01
N GLY A 315 -27.14 -6.36 -22.79
CA GLY A 315 -27.91 -7.41 -22.11
C GLY A 315 -27.79 -7.41 -20.57
N LYS A 316 -27.18 -6.39 -19.98
CA LYS A 316 -27.08 -6.18 -18.54
C LYS A 316 -27.86 -4.95 -18.10
N MET A 317 -28.45 -5.02 -16.93
CA MET A 317 -29.08 -3.85 -16.30
C MET A 317 -27.99 -3.01 -15.61
N GLU A 318 -27.91 -1.76 -16.03
CA GLU A 318 -27.03 -0.76 -15.43
C GLU A 318 -27.87 0.29 -14.70
N ASP A 319 -27.43 0.70 -13.52
CA ASP A 319 -28.13 1.65 -12.65
C ASP A 319 -27.15 2.69 -12.03
N ASP A 320 -27.62 3.47 -11.08
CA ASP A 320 -26.81 4.46 -10.36
C ASP A 320 -25.56 3.83 -9.65
N ALA A 321 -25.68 2.60 -9.15
CA ALA A 321 -24.54 1.91 -8.53
C ALA A 321 -23.49 1.54 -9.58
N SER A 322 -23.92 1.05 -10.75
CA SER A 322 -23.05 0.76 -11.88
C SER A 322 -22.30 2.01 -12.35
N VAL A 323 -22.99 3.15 -12.46
CA VAL A 323 -22.36 4.44 -12.84
C VAL A 323 -21.29 4.86 -11.85
N LYS A 324 -21.54 4.72 -10.54
CA LYS A 324 -20.54 5.04 -9.51
C LYS A 324 -19.28 4.18 -9.64
N GLN A 325 -19.44 2.88 -9.87
CA GLN A 325 -18.31 1.97 -10.11
C GLN A 325 -17.56 2.33 -11.40
N CYS A 326 -18.28 2.60 -12.49
CA CYS A 326 -17.68 3.00 -13.77
C CYS A 326 -16.88 4.31 -13.66
N LYS A 327 -17.37 5.30 -12.89
CA LYS A 327 -16.63 6.55 -12.64
C LYS A 327 -15.29 6.31 -11.94
N VAL A 328 -15.19 5.36 -11.01
CA VAL A 328 -13.93 4.99 -10.36
C VAL A 328 -12.93 4.45 -11.38
N VAL A 329 -13.36 3.54 -12.26
CA VAL A 329 -12.52 2.95 -13.31
C VAL A 329 -12.00 4.01 -14.28
N VAL A 330 -12.89 4.87 -14.80
CA VAL A 330 -12.53 5.93 -15.75
C VAL A 330 -11.62 6.96 -15.13
N GLU A 331 -11.87 7.38 -13.89
CA GLU A 331 -11.05 8.34 -13.18
C GLU A 331 -9.64 7.80 -12.91
N LEU A 332 -9.50 6.54 -12.49
CA LEU A 332 -8.20 5.90 -12.33
C LEU A 332 -7.43 5.85 -13.66
N ALA A 333 -8.09 5.47 -14.75
CA ALA A 333 -7.46 5.46 -16.08
C ALA A 333 -6.99 6.86 -16.48
N ARG A 334 -7.80 7.89 -16.26
CA ARG A 334 -7.46 9.30 -16.54
C ARG A 334 -6.24 9.75 -15.73
N GLN A 335 -6.21 9.44 -14.45
CA GLN A 335 -5.11 9.82 -13.55
C GLN A 335 -3.79 9.12 -13.93
N LEU A 336 -3.86 7.85 -14.38
CA LEU A 336 -2.68 7.12 -14.84
C LEU A 336 -2.17 7.63 -16.21
N ALA A 337 -3.04 8.12 -17.07
CA ALA A 337 -2.68 8.67 -18.38
C ALA A 337 -2.13 10.11 -18.34
N ALA A 338 -2.34 10.81 -17.22
CA ALA A 338 -1.89 12.20 -17.05
C ALA A 338 -0.39 12.34 -16.72
N ARG A 339 0.36 11.23 -16.74
CA ARG A 339 1.82 11.15 -16.49
C ARG A 339 2.66 11.30 -17.74
#